data_c667032c2ea63e624623c41390315d7b
#
_entry.id   c667032c2ea63e624623c41390315d7b
#
_cell.length_a   1.000
_cell.length_b   1.000
_cell.length_c   1.000
_cell.angle_alpha   90.00
_cell.angle_beta   90.00
_cell.angle_gamma   90.00
#
_symmetry.space_group_name_H-M   'P 1'
#
loop_
_entity.id
_entity.type
_entity.pdbx_description
1 polymer ?
#
loop_
_entity_poly.entity_id
_entity_poly.type
_entity_poly.pdbx_seq_one_letter_code
_entity_poly.pdbx_strand_id
1 'polypeptide(L)'
;MPDELPWRDDVAVIVPNYNKRKTLRACLESVYAQTYRPVEVIVVDDVSTDGSLKTARQFPCTIVQSPRNQGPAGARNLGVAGSTAPLLFFVDSDTALAPDAIHNAVKAYRETPDCGMVQGIYDIEPLYDDGPVERYRVLCEHYERSRTTATFLSCTLIPRHVFEEAGGLDERLRDGEDFEFGTRVPARYRLVVTTSVVTKADDEDRFWGCLAERFVRSTTLPVIMVRARRLRGEGKVGFQLNMIGTGQNKRRKPPRVSSASATATFLTLPLALVSPWLLAVPAATLAVFLWMNRMFIGFARRYRGTRFGLWVAWMQLCFHTAFFLGACVGLLRVAYELGRRQGEPVRTGLSPAPSAGTRE
;
A
#
# COMPACT_ATOMS: atom_id res chain seq x y z
N MET A 1 -29.84 -13.08 16.55
CA MET A 1 -30.03 -12.55 15.19
C MET A 1 -29.03 -11.45 15.04
N PRO A 2 -28.12 -11.40 14.04
CA PRO A 2 -27.36 -10.21 13.79
C PRO A 2 -28.35 -9.09 13.46
N ASP A 3 -28.19 -7.91 14.08
CA ASP A 3 -29.01 -6.75 13.84
C ASP A 3 -29.11 -6.51 12.34
N GLU A 4 -30.28 -6.71 11.76
CA GLU A 4 -30.55 -6.32 10.38
C GLU A 4 -30.39 -4.81 10.33
N LEU A 5 -29.33 -4.34 9.68
CA LEU A 5 -29.13 -2.92 9.48
C LEU A 5 -30.37 -2.37 8.74
N PRO A 6 -30.97 -1.28 9.23
CA PRO A 6 -32.19 -0.70 8.63
C PRO A 6 -31.97 -0.16 7.21
N TRP A 7 -30.76 -0.29 6.68
CA TRP A 7 -30.31 0.16 5.36
C TRP A 7 -29.30 -0.84 4.77
N ARG A 8 -29.38 -1.07 3.49
CA ARG A 8 -28.43 -1.89 2.73
C ARG A 8 -27.95 -1.12 1.52
N ASP A 9 -26.65 -0.84 1.48
CA ASP A 9 -26.02 -0.28 0.30
C ASP A 9 -25.47 -1.40 -0.58
N ASP A 10 -25.57 -1.25 -1.87
CA ASP A 10 -24.97 -2.17 -2.82
C ASP A 10 -23.44 -1.99 -2.81
N VAL A 11 -22.72 -3.07 -2.51
CA VAL A 11 -21.26 -3.10 -2.42
C VAL A 11 -20.73 -4.02 -3.51
N ALA A 12 -19.82 -3.50 -4.34
CA ALA A 12 -18.99 -4.33 -5.22
C ALA A 12 -17.64 -4.61 -4.55
N VAL A 13 -17.27 -5.88 -4.45
CA VAL A 13 -15.95 -6.31 -4.01
C VAL A 13 -15.06 -6.48 -5.24
N ILE A 14 -13.93 -5.76 -5.29
CA ILE A 14 -12.98 -5.76 -6.39
C ILE A 14 -11.70 -6.45 -5.92
N VAL A 15 -11.34 -7.54 -6.60
CA VAL A 15 -10.19 -8.40 -6.27
C VAL A 15 -9.22 -8.41 -7.46
N PRO A 16 -8.17 -7.57 -7.47
CA PRO A 16 -7.12 -7.66 -8.47
C PRO A 16 -6.30 -8.93 -8.22
N ASN A 17 -6.08 -9.73 -9.27
CA ASN A 17 -5.36 -10.99 -9.19
C ASN A 17 -4.23 -11.08 -10.22
N TYR A 18 -3.02 -11.37 -9.75
CA TYR A 18 -1.89 -11.72 -10.58
C TYR A 18 -1.03 -12.77 -9.90
N ASN A 19 -1.07 -14.01 -10.42
CA ASN A 19 -0.26 -15.13 -9.91
C ASN A 19 -0.41 -15.36 -8.38
N LYS A 20 -1.65 -15.43 -7.88
CA LYS A 20 -1.97 -15.67 -6.47
C LYS A 20 -2.72 -16.98 -6.24
N ARG A 21 -2.28 -18.07 -6.90
CA ARG A 21 -2.89 -19.40 -6.78
C ARG A 21 -2.95 -19.89 -5.33
N LYS A 22 -1.93 -19.58 -4.51
CA LYS A 22 -1.85 -20.01 -3.11
C LYS A 22 -2.98 -19.43 -2.27
N THR A 23 -3.32 -18.16 -2.50
CA THR A 23 -4.12 -17.34 -1.57
C THR A 23 -5.52 -17.00 -2.09
N LEU A 24 -5.71 -16.92 -3.41
CA LEU A 24 -6.97 -16.47 -4.02
C LEU A 24 -8.19 -17.26 -3.53
N ARG A 25 -8.05 -18.56 -3.26
CA ARG A 25 -9.15 -19.37 -2.71
C ARG A 25 -9.58 -18.83 -1.35
N ALA A 26 -8.65 -18.66 -0.41
CA ALA A 26 -8.94 -18.16 0.94
C ALA A 26 -9.51 -16.74 0.88
N CYS A 27 -9.02 -15.90 -0.04
CA CYS A 27 -9.57 -14.58 -0.29
C CYS A 27 -11.06 -14.67 -0.67
N LEU A 28 -11.41 -15.42 -1.71
CA LEU A 28 -12.80 -15.52 -2.19
C LEU A 28 -13.70 -16.20 -1.16
N GLU A 29 -13.27 -17.27 -0.50
CA GLU A 29 -14.01 -17.89 0.59
C GLU A 29 -14.34 -16.89 1.69
N SER A 30 -13.40 -16.01 2.07
CA SER A 30 -13.63 -14.96 3.06
C SER A 30 -14.61 -13.89 2.61
N VAL A 31 -14.61 -13.54 1.31
CA VAL A 31 -15.58 -12.60 0.71
C VAL A 31 -16.99 -13.18 0.73
N TYR A 32 -17.16 -14.45 0.37
CA TYR A 32 -18.48 -15.10 0.37
C TYR A 32 -18.97 -15.48 1.77
N ALA A 33 -18.07 -15.52 2.76
CA ALA A 33 -18.41 -15.76 4.17
C ALA A 33 -18.77 -14.47 4.94
N GLN A 34 -18.79 -13.30 4.29
CA GLN A 34 -19.12 -12.05 4.95
C GLN A 34 -20.57 -12.03 5.47
N THR A 35 -20.76 -11.48 6.67
CA THR A 35 -22.09 -11.23 7.25
C THR A 35 -22.88 -10.20 6.45
N TYR A 36 -22.18 -9.20 5.89
CA TYR A 36 -22.74 -8.28 4.90
C TYR A 36 -22.45 -8.81 3.50
N ARG A 37 -23.47 -9.33 2.83
CA ARG A 37 -23.30 -9.93 1.49
C ARG A 37 -23.13 -8.86 0.43
N PRO A 38 -21.99 -8.83 -0.29
CA PRO A 38 -21.82 -7.95 -1.44
C PRO A 38 -22.78 -8.32 -2.55
N VAL A 39 -23.19 -7.33 -3.36
CA VAL A 39 -24.04 -7.53 -4.53
C VAL A 39 -23.22 -8.06 -5.70
N GLU A 40 -22.01 -7.57 -5.84
CA GLU A 40 -21.09 -7.94 -6.92
C GLU A 40 -19.74 -8.36 -6.35
N VAL A 41 -19.16 -9.44 -6.89
CA VAL A 41 -17.77 -9.83 -6.64
C VAL A 41 -17.06 -9.91 -8.00
N ILE A 42 -16.06 -9.08 -8.19
CA ILE A 42 -15.33 -8.95 -9.45
C ILE A 42 -13.87 -9.32 -9.23
N VAL A 43 -13.45 -10.41 -9.85
CA VAL A 43 -12.03 -10.80 -9.91
C VAL A 43 -11.44 -10.29 -11.20
N VAL A 44 -10.42 -9.46 -11.12
CA VAL A 44 -9.70 -8.96 -12.30
C VAL A 44 -8.39 -9.72 -12.45
N ASP A 45 -8.33 -10.62 -13.43
CA ASP A 45 -7.13 -11.40 -13.72
C ASP A 45 -6.18 -10.61 -14.62
N ASP A 46 -5.06 -10.20 -14.07
CA ASP A 46 -4.06 -9.37 -14.77
C ASP A 46 -3.01 -10.25 -15.50
N VAL A 47 -3.51 -11.20 -16.32
CA VAL A 47 -2.72 -12.14 -17.13
C VAL A 47 -1.94 -13.15 -16.27
N SER A 48 -2.61 -13.82 -15.33
CA SER A 48 -2.00 -14.86 -14.50
C SER A 48 -1.65 -16.11 -15.28
N THR A 49 -0.52 -16.73 -14.93
CA THR A 49 0.02 -17.96 -15.54
C THR A 49 0.07 -19.16 -14.59
N ASP A 50 -0.21 -18.94 -13.30
CA ASP A 50 -0.08 -19.94 -12.23
C ASP A 50 -1.32 -20.83 -12.01
N GLY A 51 -2.38 -20.59 -12.78
CA GLY A 51 -3.66 -21.29 -12.63
C GLY A 51 -4.62 -20.69 -11.63
N SER A 52 -4.36 -19.52 -11.03
CA SER A 52 -5.27 -18.80 -10.15
C SER A 52 -6.63 -18.53 -10.80
N LEU A 53 -6.68 -18.28 -12.10
CA LEU A 53 -7.93 -18.12 -12.85
C LEU A 53 -8.85 -19.36 -12.77
N LYS A 54 -8.29 -20.59 -12.68
CA LYS A 54 -9.09 -21.81 -12.49
C LYS A 54 -9.75 -21.83 -11.10
N THR A 55 -9.09 -21.24 -10.12
CA THR A 55 -9.65 -21.07 -8.77
C THR A 55 -10.81 -20.09 -8.79
N ALA A 56 -10.65 -18.92 -9.43
CA ALA A 56 -11.71 -17.91 -9.54
C ALA A 56 -12.98 -18.47 -10.19
N ARG A 57 -12.86 -19.31 -11.22
CA ARG A 57 -13.99 -19.95 -11.92
C ARG A 57 -14.83 -20.91 -11.06
N GLN A 58 -14.38 -21.27 -9.86
CA GLN A 58 -15.13 -22.10 -8.92
C GLN A 58 -16.08 -21.29 -8.03
N PHE A 59 -16.03 -19.95 -8.12
CA PHE A 59 -16.86 -19.04 -7.35
C PHE A 59 -17.84 -18.30 -8.26
N PRO A 60 -19.01 -17.91 -7.77
CA PRO A 60 -20.00 -17.15 -8.53
C PRO A 60 -19.60 -15.67 -8.67
N CYS A 61 -18.40 -15.40 -9.15
CA CYS A 61 -17.85 -14.06 -9.35
C CYS A 61 -17.81 -13.71 -10.84
N THR A 62 -17.88 -12.42 -11.13
CA THR A 62 -17.57 -11.90 -12.46
C THR A 62 -16.05 -11.89 -12.64
N ILE A 63 -15.58 -12.52 -13.72
CA ILE A 63 -14.15 -12.55 -14.04
C ILE A 63 -13.90 -11.61 -15.21
N VAL A 64 -13.05 -10.61 -14.98
CA VAL A 64 -12.58 -9.67 -15.99
C VAL A 64 -11.11 -9.96 -16.24
N GLN A 65 -10.74 -10.17 -17.50
CA GLN A 65 -9.34 -10.43 -17.87
C GLN A 65 -8.72 -9.18 -18.48
N SER A 66 -7.59 -8.76 -17.94
CA SER A 66 -6.80 -7.68 -18.52
C SER A 66 -6.21 -8.09 -19.87
N PRO A 67 -6.20 -7.23 -20.90
CA PRO A 67 -5.60 -7.54 -22.20
C PRO A 67 -4.07 -7.69 -22.13
N ARG A 68 -3.47 -7.15 -21.12
CA ARG A 68 -2.03 -7.21 -20.79
C ARG A 68 -1.84 -7.01 -19.30
N ASN A 69 -0.69 -7.33 -18.74
CA ASN A 69 -0.37 -7.00 -17.35
C ASN A 69 -0.31 -5.48 -17.17
N GLN A 70 -1.31 -4.91 -16.50
CA GLN A 70 -1.47 -3.47 -16.23
C GLN A 70 -1.03 -3.09 -14.83
N GLY A 71 -0.77 -4.08 -13.98
CA GLY A 71 -0.46 -3.88 -12.57
C GLY A 71 -1.69 -3.59 -11.72
N PRO A 72 -1.51 -3.38 -10.40
CA PRO A 72 -2.62 -3.29 -9.44
C PRO A 72 -3.56 -2.10 -9.72
N ALA A 73 -3.02 -0.98 -10.19
CA ALA A 73 -3.82 0.21 -10.55
C ALA A 73 -4.78 -0.09 -11.71
N GLY A 74 -4.26 -0.62 -12.82
CA GLY A 74 -5.07 -0.93 -14.00
C GLY A 74 -6.10 -2.01 -13.70
N ALA A 75 -5.71 -3.06 -12.97
CA ALA A 75 -6.63 -4.12 -12.57
C ALA A 75 -7.78 -3.59 -11.69
N ARG A 76 -7.51 -2.72 -10.71
CA ARG A 76 -8.56 -2.13 -9.88
C ARG A 76 -9.46 -1.20 -10.68
N ASN A 77 -8.92 -0.33 -11.56
CA ASN A 77 -9.72 0.52 -12.44
C ASN A 77 -10.64 -0.31 -13.33
N LEU A 78 -10.13 -1.38 -13.91
CA LEU A 78 -10.91 -2.29 -14.76
C LEU A 78 -12.03 -2.97 -13.96
N GLY A 79 -11.78 -3.35 -12.71
CA GLY A 79 -12.80 -3.89 -11.82
C GLY A 79 -13.89 -2.87 -11.48
N VAL A 80 -13.52 -1.61 -11.24
CA VAL A 80 -14.49 -0.52 -11.01
C VAL A 80 -15.36 -0.29 -12.24
N ALA A 81 -14.77 -0.33 -13.44
CA ALA A 81 -15.51 -0.17 -14.69
C ALA A 81 -16.49 -1.34 -14.95
N GLY A 82 -16.24 -2.51 -14.40
CA GLY A 82 -17.11 -3.70 -14.48
C GLY A 82 -18.28 -3.71 -13.49
N SER A 83 -18.45 -2.68 -12.68
CA SER A 83 -19.50 -2.59 -11.64
C SER A 83 -20.31 -1.30 -11.78
N THR A 84 -21.53 -1.31 -11.22
CA THR A 84 -22.36 -0.12 -11.05
C THR A 84 -22.69 0.18 -9.58
N ALA A 85 -22.22 -0.64 -8.66
CA ALA A 85 -22.46 -0.47 -7.23
C ALA A 85 -21.95 0.88 -6.70
N PRO A 86 -22.71 1.55 -5.81
CA PRO A 86 -22.36 2.85 -5.26
C PRO A 86 -21.18 2.78 -4.26
N LEU A 87 -20.92 1.63 -3.68
CA LEU A 87 -19.80 1.40 -2.78
C LEU A 87 -18.83 0.37 -3.36
N LEU A 88 -17.55 0.70 -3.35
CA LEU A 88 -16.45 -0.12 -3.86
C LEU A 88 -15.63 -0.63 -2.69
N PHE A 89 -15.51 -1.95 -2.54
CA PHE A 89 -14.67 -2.56 -1.51
C PHE A 89 -13.49 -3.27 -2.17
N PHE A 90 -12.30 -2.76 -1.95
CA PHE A 90 -11.06 -3.30 -2.52
C PHE A 90 -10.45 -4.33 -1.58
N VAL A 91 -10.12 -5.50 -2.12
CA VAL A 91 -9.49 -6.62 -1.39
C VAL A 91 -8.36 -7.17 -2.25
N ASP A 92 -7.16 -7.27 -1.71
CA ASP A 92 -6.06 -7.91 -2.42
C ASP A 92 -6.22 -9.45 -2.42
N SER A 93 -5.85 -10.10 -3.52
CA SER A 93 -6.02 -11.55 -3.71
C SER A 93 -5.11 -12.42 -2.82
N ASP A 94 -4.21 -11.79 -2.05
CA ASP A 94 -3.36 -12.41 -1.04
C ASP A 94 -3.83 -12.14 0.40
N THR A 95 -5.07 -11.69 0.56
CA THR A 95 -5.64 -11.43 1.88
C THR A 95 -6.95 -12.19 2.10
N ALA A 96 -7.32 -12.41 3.36
CA ALA A 96 -8.62 -12.96 3.75
C ALA A 96 -9.28 -12.05 4.80
N LEU A 97 -10.52 -11.63 4.52
CA LEU A 97 -11.29 -10.73 5.36
C LEU A 97 -11.76 -11.43 6.65
N ALA A 98 -11.80 -10.69 7.76
CA ALA A 98 -12.58 -11.11 8.92
C ALA A 98 -14.08 -11.14 8.56
N PRO A 99 -14.90 -12.01 9.20
CA PRO A 99 -16.30 -12.23 8.83
C PRO A 99 -17.18 -10.97 8.77
N ASP A 100 -16.86 -9.96 9.58
CA ASP A 100 -17.63 -8.71 9.68
C ASP A 100 -16.97 -7.52 9.01
N ALA A 101 -15.92 -7.73 8.19
CA ALA A 101 -15.12 -6.65 7.64
C ALA A 101 -15.95 -5.69 6.78
N ILE A 102 -16.74 -6.20 5.84
CA ILE A 102 -17.61 -5.38 4.97
C ILE A 102 -18.70 -4.69 5.80
N HIS A 103 -19.33 -5.39 6.73
CA HIS A 103 -20.35 -4.83 7.64
C HIS A 103 -19.78 -3.64 8.41
N ASN A 104 -18.62 -3.81 9.05
CA ASN A 104 -17.96 -2.77 9.82
C ASN A 104 -17.52 -1.58 8.96
N ALA A 105 -17.10 -1.83 7.72
CA ALA A 105 -16.73 -0.77 6.78
C ALA A 105 -17.95 0.07 6.37
N VAL A 106 -19.07 -0.57 6.01
CA VAL A 106 -20.32 0.12 5.64
C VAL A 106 -20.87 0.88 6.84
N LYS A 107 -20.84 0.30 8.03
CA LYS A 107 -21.23 0.98 9.27
C LYS A 107 -20.40 2.22 9.51
N ALA A 108 -19.07 2.12 9.47
CA ALA A 108 -18.18 3.26 9.67
C ALA A 108 -18.37 4.36 8.60
N TYR A 109 -18.64 3.96 7.36
CA TYR A 109 -19.01 4.88 6.28
C TYR A 109 -20.27 5.67 6.62
N ARG A 110 -21.32 4.99 7.06
CA ARG A 110 -22.62 5.61 7.37
C ARG A 110 -22.56 6.52 8.60
N GLU A 111 -21.78 6.16 9.60
CA GLU A 111 -21.62 6.91 10.85
C GLU A 111 -20.70 8.15 10.68
N THR A 112 -19.99 8.26 9.56
CA THR A 112 -19.04 9.35 9.33
C THR A 112 -19.56 10.34 8.29
N PRO A 113 -19.94 11.56 8.66
CA PRO A 113 -20.28 12.60 7.68
C PRO A 113 -19.14 12.86 6.70
N ASP A 114 -19.47 13.05 5.42
CA ASP A 114 -18.51 13.28 4.33
C ASP A 114 -17.41 12.20 4.24
N CYS A 115 -17.76 10.95 4.55
CA CYS A 115 -16.82 9.84 4.47
C CYS A 115 -16.41 9.57 3.01
N GLY A 116 -15.15 9.75 2.71
CA GLY A 116 -14.57 9.45 1.39
C GLY A 116 -13.88 8.10 1.33
N MET A 117 -13.51 7.53 2.48
CA MET A 117 -12.82 6.24 2.53
C MET A 117 -12.89 5.66 3.93
N VAL A 118 -13.15 4.36 4.03
CA VAL A 118 -12.95 3.56 5.24
C VAL A 118 -11.88 2.53 4.97
N GLN A 119 -10.79 2.65 5.67
CA GLN A 119 -9.63 1.78 5.56
C GLN A 119 -9.53 0.86 6.77
N GLY A 120 -9.38 -0.42 6.52
CA GLY A 120 -9.09 -1.43 7.53
C GLY A 120 -7.61 -1.54 7.85
N ILE A 121 -7.30 -2.53 8.69
CA ILE A 121 -5.93 -2.88 9.09
C ILE A 121 -5.67 -4.35 8.80
N TYR A 122 -4.39 -4.71 8.72
CA TYR A 122 -4.01 -6.12 8.74
C TYR A 122 -4.15 -6.69 10.17
N ASP A 123 -4.51 -7.96 10.24
CA ASP A 123 -4.41 -8.73 11.49
C ASP A 123 -2.94 -8.77 11.95
N ILE A 124 -2.75 -9.07 13.21
CA ILE A 124 -1.42 -9.29 13.79
C ILE A 124 -0.84 -10.65 13.39
N GLU A 125 -1.71 -11.60 13.02
CA GLU A 125 -1.36 -12.93 12.54
C GLU A 125 -1.45 -13.00 11.02
N PRO A 126 -0.50 -13.67 10.34
CA PRO A 126 -0.55 -13.88 8.90
C PRO A 126 -1.71 -14.80 8.48
N LEU A 127 -2.01 -14.80 7.18
CA LEU A 127 -2.98 -15.74 6.59
C LEU A 127 -2.47 -17.18 6.67
N TYR A 128 -1.20 -17.37 6.31
CA TYR A 128 -0.45 -18.61 6.51
C TYR A 128 0.79 -18.29 7.33
N ASP A 129 1.18 -19.19 8.21
CA ASP A 129 2.35 -18.95 9.07
C ASP A 129 3.59 -19.63 8.47
N ASP A 130 4.15 -19.02 7.42
CA ASP A 130 5.31 -19.54 6.69
C ASP A 130 6.66 -19.17 7.31
N GLY A 131 6.65 -18.52 8.47
CA GLY A 131 7.88 -18.35 9.24
C GLY A 131 8.11 -16.95 9.83
N PRO A 132 9.29 -16.72 10.42
CA PRO A 132 9.56 -15.51 11.19
C PRO A 132 9.68 -14.24 10.33
N VAL A 133 9.99 -14.35 9.04
CA VAL A 133 10.06 -13.20 8.12
C VAL A 133 8.67 -12.70 7.82
N GLU A 134 7.75 -13.59 7.46
CA GLU A 134 6.35 -13.25 7.21
C GLU A 134 5.69 -12.67 8.47
N ARG A 135 5.89 -13.31 9.63
CA ARG A 135 5.40 -12.78 10.92
C ARG A 135 5.89 -11.36 11.19
N TYR A 136 7.16 -11.07 10.86
CA TYR A 136 7.71 -9.72 10.96
C TYR A 136 7.02 -8.76 10.00
N ARG A 137 6.83 -9.16 8.74
CA ARG A 137 6.20 -8.35 7.70
C ARG A 137 4.78 -7.96 8.07
N VAL A 138 3.95 -8.95 8.40
CA VAL A 138 2.56 -8.75 8.81
C VAL A 138 2.46 -7.90 10.07
N LEU A 139 3.32 -8.16 11.07
CA LEU A 139 3.37 -7.35 12.29
C LEU A 139 3.76 -5.89 12.02
N CYS A 140 4.67 -5.66 11.07
CA CYS A 140 5.10 -4.32 10.66
C CYS A 140 3.93 -3.56 10.01
N GLU A 141 3.24 -4.19 9.06
CA GLU A 141 2.07 -3.62 8.38
C GLU A 141 0.93 -3.34 9.37
N HIS A 142 0.61 -4.27 10.27
CA HIS A 142 -0.36 -4.04 11.33
C HIS A 142 -0.01 -2.82 12.19
N TYR A 143 1.25 -2.77 12.64
CA TYR A 143 1.72 -1.68 13.50
C TYR A 143 1.71 -0.32 12.80
N GLU A 144 2.05 -0.28 11.52
CA GLU A 144 2.06 0.95 10.72
C GLU A 144 0.64 1.39 10.36
N ARG A 145 -0.19 0.50 9.81
CA ARG A 145 -1.55 0.79 9.35
C ARG A 145 -2.46 1.25 10.50
N SER A 146 -2.33 0.65 11.68
CA SER A 146 -3.10 1.08 12.86
C SER A 146 -2.72 2.47 13.38
N ARG A 147 -1.69 3.14 12.82
CA ARG A 147 -1.13 4.41 13.29
C ARG A 147 -0.91 5.46 12.22
N THR A 148 -1.26 5.18 10.98
CA THR A 148 -1.06 6.07 9.83
C THR A 148 -2.40 6.43 9.21
N THR A 149 -2.44 7.60 8.57
CA THR A 149 -3.53 8.01 7.68
C THR A 149 -3.15 7.83 6.20
N ALA A 150 -2.02 7.16 5.93
CA ALA A 150 -1.64 6.82 4.57
C ALA A 150 -2.66 5.86 3.96
N THR A 151 -2.98 6.06 2.69
CA THR A 151 -3.97 5.29 1.98
C THR A 151 -3.41 3.94 1.52
N PHE A 152 -4.16 2.87 1.76
CA PHE A 152 -3.89 1.53 1.26
C PHE A 152 -5.20 0.95 0.70
N LEU A 153 -5.15 0.28 -0.43
CA LEU A 153 -6.33 -0.28 -1.10
C LEU A 153 -6.50 -1.80 -0.87
N SER A 154 -5.96 -2.30 0.21
CA SER A 154 -6.25 -3.64 0.71
C SER A 154 -7.22 -3.53 1.87
N CYS A 155 -8.39 -4.15 1.80
CA CYS A 155 -9.43 -4.06 2.83
C CYS A 155 -9.98 -2.62 3.02
N THR A 156 -10.41 -1.99 1.92
CA THR A 156 -10.80 -0.57 1.93
C THR A 156 -12.08 -0.34 1.16
N LEU A 157 -13.03 0.39 1.78
CA LEU A 157 -14.27 0.84 1.17
C LEU A 157 -14.14 2.29 0.70
N ILE A 158 -14.53 2.55 -0.55
CA ILE A 158 -14.54 3.88 -1.16
C ILE A 158 -15.90 4.08 -1.86
N PRO A 159 -16.65 5.17 -1.59
CA PRO A 159 -17.80 5.52 -2.39
C PRO A 159 -17.40 5.77 -3.85
N ARG A 160 -18.17 5.22 -4.79
CA ARG A 160 -17.88 5.34 -6.23
C ARG A 160 -17.67 6.78 -6.67
N HIS A 161 -18.55 7.70 -6.26
CA HIS A 161 -18.43 9.11 -6.63
C HIS A 161 -17.12 9.75 -6.16
N VAL A 162 -16.57 9.31 -5.00
CA VAL A 162 -15.26 9.78 -4.50
C VAL A 162 -14.13 9.22 -5.35
N PHE A 163 -14.22 7.92 -5.73
CA PHE A 163 -13.22 7.28 -6.58
C PHE A 163 -13.17 7.95 -7.97
N GLU A 164 -14.33 8.22 -8.56
CA GLU A 164 -14.47 8.86 -9.87
C GLU A 164 -14.04 10.34 -9.83
N GLU A 165 -14.40 11.09 -8.80
CA GLU A 165 -13.98 12.47 -8.61
C GLU A 165 -12.46 12.59 -8.43
N ALA A 166 -11.85 11.65 -7.76
CA ALA A 166 -10.39 11.56 -7.66
C ALA A 166 -9.73 11.14 -8.99
N GLY A 167 -10.50 10.71 -10.00
CA GLY A 167 -10.03 10.34 -11.34
C GLY A 167 -9.42 8.93 -11.41
N GLY A 168 -9.84 8.00 -10.54
CA GLY A 168 -9.35 6.62 -10.49
C GLY A 168 -7.87 6.49 -10.11
N LEU A 169 -7.29 5.32 -10.30
CA LEU A 169 -5.88 5.04 -10.00
C LEU A 169 -4.98 5.37 -11.21
N ASP A 170 -3.76 5.83 -10.94
CA ASP A 170 -2.78 6.11 -12.00
C ASP A 170 -2.09 4.81 -12.47
N GLU A 171 -2.52 4.29 -13.61
CA GLU A 171 -2.03 3.03 -14.19
C GLU A 171 -0.56 3.05 -14.61
N ARG A 172 0.09 4.22 -14.63
CA ARG A 172 1.52 4.34 -14.88
C ARG A 172 2.36 3.97 -13.65
N LEU A 173 1.73 3.86 -12.49
CA LEU A 173 2.37 3.42 -11.25
C LEU A 173 2.21 1.90 -11.09
N ARG A 174 3.33 1.23 -10.86
CA ARG A 174 3.37 -0.21 -10.56
C ARG A 174 3.43 -0.49 -9.06
N ASP A 175 3.62 0.56 -8.25
CA ASP A 175 3.68 0.52 -6.80
C ASP A 175 3.41 1.91 -6.24
N GLY A 176 2.71 2.00 -5.10
CA GLY A 176 2.33 3.26 -4.46
C GLY A 176 1.19 4.02 -5.16
N GLU A 177 0.43 3.35 -6.02
CA GLU A 177 -0.76 3.88 -6.70
C GLU A 177 -1.86 4.25 -5.71
N ASP A 178 -1.98 3.47 -4.63
CA ASP A 178 -2.91 3.68 -3.53
C ASP A 178 -2.56 4.95 -2.74
N PHE A 179 -1.30 5.11 -2.42
CA PHE A 179 -0.79 6.30 -1.77
C PHE A 179 -0.98 7.54 -2.65
N GLU A 180 -0.65 7.46 -3.94
CA GLU A 180 -0.85 8.55 -4.91
C GLU A 180 -2.33 8.91 -5.04
N PHE A 181 -3.22 7.92 -5.14
CA PHE A 181 -4.66 8.10 -5.16
C PHE A 181 -5.15 8.90 -3.95
N GLY A 182 -4.74 8.50 -2.73
CA GLY A 182 -5.11 9.20 -1.50
C GLY A 182 -4.74 10.68 -1.49
N THR A 183 -3.73 11.08 -2.26
CA THR A 183 -3.33 12.49 -2.39
C THR A 183 -4.27 13.30 -3.29
N ARG A 184 -5.05 12.64 -4.13
CA ARG A 184 -6.02 13.26 -5.06
C ARG A 184 -7.44 13.29 -4.51
N VAL A 185 -7.73 12.54 -3.46
CA VAL A 185 -9.04 12.60 -2.80
C VAL A 185 -9.26 14.02 -2.25
N PRO A 186 -10.35 14.71 -2.62
CA PRO A 186 -10.62 16.07 -2.16
C PRO A 186 -10.64 16.21 -0.65
N ALA A 187 -10.06 17.31 -0.13
CA ALA A 187 -9.88 17.53 1.31
C ALA A 187 -11.19 17.65 2.11
N ARG A 188 -12.34 17.83 1.44
CA ARG A 188 -13.65 17.80 2.09
C ARG A 188 -14.05 16.41 2.57
N TYR A 189 -13.51 15.34 1.98
CA TYR A 189 -13.80 13.99 2.40
C TYR A 189 -12.93 13.54 3.55
N ARG A 190 -13.53 12.81 4.48
CA ARG A 190 -12.84 12.20 5.63
C ARG A 190 -12.31 10.81 5.28
N LEU A 191 -11.08 10.57 5.64
CA LEU A 191 -10.47 9.24 5.60
C LEU A 191 -10.53 8.62 7.00
N VAL A 192 -11.24 7.52 7.12
CA VAL A 192 -11.42 6.78 8.38
C VAL A 192 -10.51 5.57 8.37
N VAL A 193 -9.64 5.44 9.36
CA VAL A 193 -8.90 4.19 9.63
C VAL A 193 -9.50 3.53 10.85
N THR A 194 -9.95 2.30 10.70
CA THR A 194 -10.62 1.57 11.79
C THR A 194 -10.01 0.21 12.04
N THR A 195 -9.92 -0.17 13.30
CA THR A 195 -9.45 -1.48 13.74
C THR A 195 -10.56 -2.54 13.74
N SER A 196 -11.79 -2.18 13.42
CA SER A 196 -12.92 -3.11 13.30
C SER A 196 -13.02 -3.76 11.91
N VAL A 197 -12.33 -3.20 10.91
CA VAL A 197 -12.22 -3.75 9.55
C VAL A 197 -10.86 -4.42 9.43
N VAL A 198 -10.84 -5.75 9.45
CA VAL A 198 -9.60 -6.52 9.59
C VAL A 198 -9.45 -7.51 8.45
N THR A 199 -8.23 -7.68 7.96
CA THR A 199 -7.86 -8.72 6.99
C THR A 199 -6.55 -9.39 7.38
N LYS A 200 -6.43 -10.71 7.17
CA LYS A 200 -5.17 -11.44 7.25
C LYS A 200 -4.48 -11.41 5.90
N ALA A 201 -3.18 -11.20 5.90
CA ALA A 201 -2.39 -11.15 4.68
C ALA A 201 -1.36 -12.29 4.63
N ASP A 202 -1.09 -12.77 3.40
CA ASP A 202 0.08 -13.61 3.08
C ASP A 202 1.15 -12.67 2.50
N ASP A 203 2.33 -12.68 3.08
CA ASP A 203 3.41 -11.75 2.71
C ASP A 203 4.71 -12.54 2.40
N GLU A 204 5.74 -11.87 1.93
CA GLU A 204 7.03 -12.48 1.58
C GLU A 204 7.66 -13.16 2.81
N ASP A 205 7.93 -14.44 2.71
CA ASP A 205 8.47 -15.32 3.76
C ASP A 205 9.99 -15.48 3.70
N ARG A 206 10.63 -15.07 2.57
CA ARG A 206 12.07 -15.18 2.36
C ARG A 206 12.78 -13.90 2.74
N PHE A 207 13.85 -14.03 3.54
CA PHE A 207 14.63 -12.88 4.02
C PHE A 207 15.12 -11.95 2.90
N TRP A 208 15.78 -12.52 1.89
CA TRP A 208 16.30 -11.72 0.77
C TRP A 208 15.20 -11.18 -0.15
N GLY A 209 14.09 -11.92 -0.30
CA GLY A 209 12.90 -11.46 -1.02
C GLY A 209 12.32 -10.20 -0.37
N CYS A 210 12.12 -10.25 0.94
CA CYS A 210 11.64 -9.14 1.75
C CYS A 210 12.53 -7.87 1.62
N LEU A 211 13.84 -8.02 1.66
CA LEU A 211 14.77 -6.89 1.51
C LEU A 211 14.79 -6.33 0.08
N ALA A 212 14.77 -7.20 -0.93
CA ALA A 212 14.73 -6.82 -2.33
C ALA A 212 13.45 -6.06 -2.67
N GLU A 213 12.31 -6.56 -2.21
CA GLU A 213 11.02 -5.90 -2.36
C GLU A 213 11.04 -4.51 -1.72
N ARG A 214 11.50 -4.41 -0.47
CA ARG A 214 11.60 -3.12 0.23
C ARG A 214 12.51 -2.13 -0.48
N PHE A 215 13.65 -2.59 -0.97
CA PHE A 215 14.58 -1.78 -1.75
C PHE A 215 13.90 -1.24 -3.02
N VAL A 216 13.29 -2.11 -3.82
CA VAL A 216 12.63 -1.74 -5.08
C VAL A 216 11.49 -0.74 -4.82
N ARG A 217 10.59 -1.03 -3.90
CA ARG A 217 9.48 -0.12 -3.53
C ARG A 217 9.98 1.25 -3.06
N SER A 218 11.11 1.27 -2.34
CA SER A 218 11.68 2.54 -1.86
C SER A 218 12.23 3.42 -2.98
N THR A 219 12.57 2.86 -4.14
CA THR A 219 13.04 3.66 -5.29
C THR A 219 11.92 4.49 -5.93
N THR A 220 10.66 4.11 -5.76
CA THR A 220 9.50 4.80 -6.34
C THR A 220 9.07 6.02 -5.52
N LEU A 221 9.30 6.04 -4.22
CA LEU A 221 8.88 7.12 -3.32
C LEU A 221 9.36 8.52 -3.76
N PRO A 222 10.64 8.76 -4.12
CA PRO A 222 11.09 10.07 -4.58
C PRO A 222 10.38 10.51 -5.85
N VAL A 223 10.08 9.58 -6.77
CA VAL A 223 9.36 9.85 -8.02
C VAL A 223 7.94 10.32 -7.72
N ILE A 224 7.22 9.61 -6.86
CA ILE A 224 5.86 9.97 -6.42
C ILE A 224 5.88 11.35 -5.76
N MET A 225 6.84 11.63 -4.88
CA MET A 225 6.97 12.92 -4.20
C MET A 225 7.19 14.10 -5.15
N VAL A 226 8.05 13.92 -6.16
CA VAL A 226 8.31 14.97 -7.15
C VAL A 226 7.07 15.19 -8.03
N ARG A 227 6.40 14.13 -8.44
CA ARG A 227 5.17 14.19 -9.23
C ARG A 227 4.05 14.89 -8.46
N ALA A 228 3.83 14.52 -7.21
CA ALA A 228 2.83 15.14 -6.35
C ALA A 228 3.10 16.64 -6.12
N ARG A 229 4.37 17.06 -6.01
CA ARG A 229 4.72 18.49 -5.94
C ARG A 229 4.36 19.26 -7.21
N ARG A 230 4.55 18.66 -8.39
CA ARG A 230 4.16 19.29 -9.66
C ARG A 230 2.66 19.50 -9.76
N LEU A 231 1.89 18.46 -9.46
CA LEU A 231 0.42 18.52 -9.49
C LEU A 231 -0.14 19.55 -8.52
N ARG A 232 0.53 19.76 -7.36
CA ARG A 232 0.19 20.86 -6.43
C ARG A 232 0.42 22.25 -7.04
N GLY A 233 1.56 22.46 -7.73
CA GLY A 233 1.86 23.71 -8.40
C GLY A 233 0.88 24.07 -9.50
N GLU A 234 0.21 23.06 -10.09
CA GLU A 234 -0.84 23.21 -11.09
C GLU A 234 -2.26 23.38 -10.50
N GLY A 235 -2.39 23.47 -9.17
CA GLY A 235 -3.67 23.62 -8.47
C GLY A 235 -4.58 22.37 -8.51
N LYS A 236 -4.07 21.26 -9.04
CA LYS A 236 -4.86 20.04 -9.30
C LYS A 236 -4.95 19.07 -8.13
N VAL A 237 -4.19 19.28 -7.04
CA VAL A 237 -4.12 18.30 -5.93
C VAL A 237 -3.87 18.95 -4.57
N GLY A 238 -4.70 18.57 -3.59
CA GLY A 238 -4.49 18.86 -2.17
C GLY A 238 -3.49 17.91 -1.51
N PHE A 239 -2.30 17.68 -2.05
CA PHE A 239 -1.31 16.78 -1.47
C PHE A 239 -0.82 17.28 -0.13
N GLN A 240 -1.16 16.58 0.94
CA GLN A 240 -0.58 16.83 2.26
C GLN A 240 0.67 15.97 2.43
N LEU A 241 1.86 16.58 2.30
CA LEU A 241 3.16 15.94 2.61
C LEU A 241 3.21 15.37 4.04
N ASN A 242 2.25 15.74 4.88
CA ASN A 242 2.02 15.26 6.23
C ASN A 242 1.58 13.78 6.26
N MET A 243 1.08 13.22 5.17
CA MET A 243 0.69 11.80 5.09
C MET A 243 1.89 10.85 5.07
N ILE A 244 3.08 11.31 4.65
CA ILE A 244 4.30 10.51 4.75
C ILE A 244 4.87 10.65 6.17
N GLY A 245 4.36 9.83 7.11
CA GLY A 245 4.94 9.69 8.45
C GLY A 245 4.34 10.58 9.55
N THR A 246 3.18 11.17 9.33
CA THR A 246 2.43 11.87 10.37
C THR A 246 1.00 11.33 10.49
N GLY A 247 0.85 10.14 11.04
CA GLY A 247 -0.39 9.83 11.75
C GLY A 247 -0.62 10.93 12.81
N GLN A 248 -1.84 11.09 13.34
CA GLN A 248 -2.24 12.12 14.32
C GLN A 248 -1.29 12.30 15.52
N ASN A 249 -0.22 11.55 15.60
CA ASN A 249 0.79 11.59 16.64
C ASN A 249 1.96 12.49 16.23
N LYS A 250 1.80 13.81 16.46
CA LYS A 250 2.82 14.88 16.25
C LYS A 250 4.20 14.62 16.90
N ARG A 251 4.41 13.48 17.59
CA ARG A 251 5.65 13.13 18.30
C ARG A 251 6.53 12.08 17.63
N ARG A 252 6.17 11.56 16.44
CA ARG A 252 7.04 10.60 15.74
C ARG A 252 8.21 11.32 15.07
N LYS A 253 9.42 10.94 15.46
CA LYS A 253 10.66 11.36 14.77
C LYS A 253 10.64 10.83 13.33
N PRO A 254 11.11 11.62 12.36
CA PRO A 254 11.00 11.25 10.96
C PRO A 254 11.71 9.91 10.67
N PRO A 255 11.12 9.01 9.89
CA PRO A 255 11.69 7.70 9.52
C PRO A 255 13.07 7.83 8.86
N ARG A 256 13.40 9.00 8.31
CA ARG A 256 14.69 9.32 7.69
C ARG A 256 15.87 9.14 8.65
N VAL A 257 15.74 9.55 9.90
CA VAL A 257 16.82 9.43 10.91
C VAL A 257 17.01 7.96 11.31
N SER A 258 15.91 7.21 11.47
CA SER A 258 15.98 5.77 11.77
C SER A 258 16.66 4.99 10.64
N SER A 259 16.29 5.25 9.38
CA SER A 259 16.90 4.56 8.23
C SER A 259 18.35 4.97 8.00
N ALA A 260 18.69 6.24 8.20
CA ALA A 260 20.08 6.71 8.13
C ALA A 260 20.96 6.09 9.22
N SER A 261 20.46 6.00 10.47
CA SER A 261 21.21 5.39 11.57
C SER A 261 21.41 3.88 11.37
N ALA A 262 20.42 3.17 10.83
CA ALA A 262 20.54 1.76 10.47
C ALA A 262 21.64 1.54 9.42
N THR A 263 21.61 2.32 8.36
CA THR A 263 22.62 2.24 7.28
C THR A 263 24.01 2.61 7.79
N ALA A 264 24.12 3.67 8.60
CA ALA A 264 25.37 4.08 9.21
C ALA A 264 25.98 3.00 10.10
N THR A 265 25.13 2.21 10.81
CA THR A 265 25.61 1.07 11.61
C THR A 265 26.38 0.06 10.76
N PHE A 266 25.86 -0.33 9.61
CA PHE A 266 26.55 -1.27 8.71
C PHE A 266 27.77 -0.64 8.03
N LEU A 267 27.67 0.61 7.56
CA LEU A 267 28.78 1.30 6.87
C LEU A 267 29.97 1.58 7.78
N THR A 268 29.73 1.80 9.08
CA THR A 268 30.80 2.13 10.02
C THR A 268 31.39 0.89 10.73
N LEU A 269 30.74 -0.27 10.61
CA LEU A 269 31.24 -1.52 11.23
C LEU A 269 32.69 -1.87 10.81
N PRO A 270 33.11 -1.72 9.54
CA PRO A 270 34.49 -2.00 9.13
C PRO A 270 35.55 -1.12 9.79
N LEU A 271 35.19 0.03 10.39
CA LEU A 271 36.11 0.87 11.13
C LEU A 271 36.77 0.11 12.31
N ALA A 272 36.11 -0.91 12.82
CA ALA A 272 36.66 -1.81 13.85
C ALA A 272 37.96 -2.53 13.41
N LEU A 273 38.15 -2.73 12.10
CA LEU A 273 39.38 -3.32 11.55
C LEU A 273 40.58 -2.35 11.61
N VAL A 274 40.32 -1.06 11.70
CA VAL A 274 41.34 -0.03 11.82
C VAL A 274 41.76 0.15 13.29
N SER A 275 40.78 0.22 14.18
CA SER A 275 41.01 0.29 15.62
C SER A 275 39.81 -0.17 16.41
N PRO A 276 39.95 -1.03 17.46
CA PRO A 276 38.84 -1.49 18.28
C PRO A 276 38.03 -0.35 18.93
N TRP A 277 38.63 0.77 19.23
CA TRP A 277 37.96 1.96 19.80
C TRP A 277 36.91 2.55 18.84
N LEU A 278 37.09 2.39 17.52
CA LEU A 278 36.15 2.86 16.52
C LEU A 278 34.83 2.07 16.51
N LEU A 279 34.75 0.95 17.24
CA LEU A 279 33.46 0.26 17.49
C LEU A 279 32.46 1.15 18.24
N ALA A 280 32.90 2.20 18.90
CA ALA A 280 31.99 3.17 19.52
C ALA A 280 31.07 3.85 18.49
N VAL A 281 31.49 4.00 17.23
CA VAL A 281 30.69 4.64 16.18
C VAL A 281 29.49 3.77 15.74
N PRO A 282 29.67 2.51 15.28
CA PRO A 282 28.54 1.65 14.97
C PRO A 282 27.68 1.34 16.20
N ALA A 283 28.26 1.26 17.40
CA ALA A 283 27.50 1.09 18.64
C ALA A 283 26.58 2.29 18.92
N ALA A 284 27.06 3.52 18.74
CA ALA A 284 26.27 4.72 18.92
C ALA A 284 25.14 4.84 17.87
N THR A 285 25.42 4.56 16.60
CA THR A 285 24.39 4.56 15.55
C THR A 285 23.32 3.48 15.75
N LEU A 286 23.74 2.29 16.19
CA LEU A 286 22.82 1.20 16.58
C LEU A 286 21.97 1.60 17.79
N ALA A 287 22.55 2.21 18.81
CA ALA A 287 21.80 2.67 19.98
C ALA A 287 20.74 3.71 19.60
N VAL A 288 21.07 4.66 18.73
CA VAL A 288 20.11 5.62 18.17
C VAL A 288 18.99 4.89 17.43
N PHE A 289 19.33 3.93 16.58
CA PHE A 289 18.37 3.14 15.83
C PHE A 289 17.42 2.38 16.76
N LEU A 290 17.95 1.64 17.74
CA LEU A 290 17.15 0.86 18.70
C LEU A 290 16.26 1.78 19.55
N TRP A 291 16.78 2.94 19.98
CA TRP A 291 15.98 3.89 20.73
C TRP A 291 14.83 4.44 19.92
N MET A 292 15.03 4.72 18.63
CA MET A 292 13.97 5.19 17.74
C MET A 292 12.89 4.13 17.49
N ASN A 293 13.28 2.86 17.40
CA ASN A 293 12.37 1.74 17.12
C ASN A 293 11.88 1.02 18.39
N ARG A 294 12.23 1.48 19.60
CA ARG A 294 11.93 0.81 20.87
C ARG A 294 10.45 0.49 21.09
N MET A 295 9.54 1.33 20.56
CA MET A 295 8.09 1.13 20.71
C MET A 295 7.62 -0.08 19.91
N PHE A 296 8.08 -0.23 18.66
CA PHE A 296 7.74 -1.36 17.81
C PHE A 296 8.42 -2.65 18.31
N ILE A 297 9.71 -2.58 18.64
CA ILE A 297 10.44 -3.72 19.21
C ILE A 297 9.79 -4.18 20.53
N GLY A 298 9.41 -3.24 21.38
CA GLY A 298 8.69 -3.51 22.63
C GLY A 298 7.29 -4.11 22.40
N PHE A 299 6.59 -3.69 21.37
CA PHE A 299 5.32 -4.28 20.94
C PHE A 299 5.53 -5.73 20.50
N ALA A 300 6.49 -5.99 19.61
CA ALA A 300 6.83 -7.34 19.16
C ALA A 300 7.24 -8.27 20.31
N ARG A 301 8.04 -7.75 21.26
CA ARG A 301 8.44 -8.50 22.45
C ARG A 301 7.26 -8.90 23.34
N ARG A 302 6.29 -7.98 23.53
CA ARG A 302 5.07 -8.29 24.32
C ARG A 302 4.18 -9.31 23.62
N TYR A 303 4.18 -9.30 22.29
CA TYR A 303 3.32 -10.16 21.49
C TYR A 303 3.84 -11.61 21.42
N ARG A 304 5.13 -11.82 21.10
CA ARG A 304 5.73 -13.17 20.91
C ARG A 304 7.01 -13.43 21.70
N GLY A 305 7.25 -12.65 22.76
CA GLY A 305 8.40 -12.84 23.66
C GLY A 305 9.70 -12.20 23.19
N THR A 306 10.72 -12.32 24.06
CA THR A 306 11.99 -11.59 23.88
C THR A 306 12.79 -12.05 22.66
N ARG A 307 12.78 -13.35 22.34
CA ARG A 307 13.49 -13.90 21.16
C ARG A 307 12.95 -13.30 19.87
N PHE A 308 11.62 -13.21 19.75
CA PHE A 308 10.99 -12.58 18.61
C PHE A 308 11.25 -11.07 18.56
N GLY A 309 11.25 -10.38 19.70
CA GLY A 309 11.62 -8.97 19.77
C GLY A 309 13.05 -8.67 19.27
N LEU A 310 14.03 -9.55 19.58
CA LEU A 310 15.40 -9.46 19.07
C LEU A 310 15.44 -9.71 17.55
N TRP A 311 14.71 -10.72 17.07
CA TRP A 311 14.55 -10.98 15.63
C TRP A 311 13.97 -9.77 14.89
N VAL A 312 12.91 -9.17 15.43
CA VAL A 312 12.30 -7.95 14.87
C VAL A 312 13.28 -6.78 14.88
N ALA A 313 14.11 -6.61 15.91
CA ALA A 313 15.13 -5.56 15.93
C ALA A 313 16.15 -5.74 14.80
N TRP A 314 16.60 -6.97 14.55
CA TRP A 314 17.47 -7.32 13.43
C TRP A 314 16.80 -7.08 12.07
N MET A 315 15.59 -7.60 11.86
CA MET A 315 14.83 -7.41 10.64
C MET A 315 14.60 -5.92 10.35
N GLN A 316 14.23 -5.14 11.36
CA GLN A 316 14.07 -3.68 11.22
C GLN A 316 15.37 -2.99 10.80
N LEU A 317 16.51 -3.39 11.36
CA LEU A 317 17.81 -2.84 10.97
C LEU A 317 18.09 -3.06 9.48
N CYS A 318 17.93 -4.29 9.01
CA CYS A 318 18.10 -4.67 7.61
C CYS A 318 17.08 -3.97 6.69
N PHE A 319 15.82 -3.94 7.11
CA PHE A 319 14.70 -3.38 6.36
C PHE A 319 14.83 -1.85 6.17
N HIS A 320 15.24 -1.13 7.23
CA HIS A 320 15.51 0.30 7.17
C HIS A 320 16.74 0.63 6.31
N THR A 321 17.75 -0.24 6.31
CA THR A 321 18.92 -0.10 5.44
C THR A 321 18.52 -0.27 3.97
N ALA A 322 17.77 -1.32 3.64
CA ALA A 322 17.25 -1.53 2.28
C ALA A 322 16.39 -0.34 1.81
N PHE A 323 15.53 0.18 2.69
CA PHE A 323 14.72 1.38 2.44
C PHE A 323 15.59 2.60 2.12
N PHE A 324 16.60 2.89 2.93
CA PHE A 324 17.48 4.06 2.73
C PHE A 324 18.24 3.98 1.41
N LEU A 325 18.84 2.83 1.12
CA LEU A 325 19.58 2.61 -0.12
C LEU A 325 18.66 2.71 -1.36
N GLY A 326 17.47 2.13 -1.30
CA GLY A 326 16.47 2.26 -2.36
C GLY A 326 16.02 3.71 -2.58
N ALA A 327 15.77 4.45 -1.51
CA ALA A 327 15.40 5.87 -1.59
C ALA A 327 16.52 6.72 -2.20
N CYS A 328 17.79 6.45 -1.87
CA CYS A 328 18.95 7.11 -2.49
C CYS A 328 18.99 6.85 -4.00
N VAL A 329 18.82 5.59 -4.44
CA VAL A 329 18.75 5.25 -5.86
C VAL A 329 17.58 5.96 -6.55
N GLY A 330 16.40 6.01 -5.91
CA GLY A 330 15.24 6.75 -6.41
C GLY A 330 15.51 8.25 -6.59
N LEU A 331 16.21 8.88 -5.64
CA LEU A 331 16.61 10.29 -5.75
C LEU A 331 17.57 10.52 -6.91
N LEU A 332 18.56 9.63 -7.10
CA LEU A 332 19.48 9.70 -8.23
C LEU A 332 18.76 9.58 -9.58
N ARG A 333 17.77 8.66 -9.68
CA ARG A 333 16.92 8.55 -10.89
C ARG A 333 16.18 9.85 -11.18
N VAL A 334 15.53 10.43 -10.17
CA VAL A 334 14.83 11.70 -10.31
C VAL A 334 15.78 12.82 -10.75
N ALA A 335 16.96 12.92 -10.13
CA ALA A 335 17.96 13.94 -10.49
C ALA A 335 18.43 13.77 -11.95
N TYR A 336 18.68 12.53 -12.38
CA TYR A 336 19.05 12.22 -13.76
C TYR A 336 17.97 12.60 -14.77
N GLU A 337 16.69 12.25 -14.48
CA GLU A 337 15.55 12.60 -15.35
C GLU A 337 15.33 14.12 -15.43
N LEU A 338 15.50 14.83 -14.33
CA LEU A 338 15.40 16.30 -14.31
C LEU A 338 16.53 16.95 -15.11
N GLY A 339 17.76 16.43 -15.01
CA GLY A 339 18.91 16.91 -15.77
C GLY A 339 18.74 16.71 -17.29
N ARG A 340 18.22 15.55 -17.72
CA ARG A 340 17.94 15.27 -19.14
C ARG A 340 16.91 16.22 -19.74
N ARG A 341 15.85 16.54 -18.98
CA ARG A 341 14.79 17.46 -19.48
C ARG A 341 15.24 18.91 -19.61
N GLN A 342 16.27 19.32 -18.91
CA GLN A 342 16.87 20.65 -19.09
C GLN A 342 17.76 20.75 -20.35
N GLY A 343 18.20 19.62 -20.90
CA GLY A 343 19.01 19.55 -22.12
C GLY A 343 18.23 19.40 -23.43
N GLU A 344 16.93 19.12 -23.39
CA GLU A 344 16.07 19.05 -24.59
C GLU A 344 15.35 20.39 -24.82
N PRO A 345 15.51 21.04 -25.98
CA PRO A 345 14.72 22.22 -26.31
C PRO A 345 13.25 21.85 -26.32
N VAL A 346 12.42 22.68 -25.69
CA VAL A 346 10.96 22.55 -25.68
C VAL A 346 10.47 22.47 -27.12
N ARG A 347 10.17 21.27 -27.60
CA ARG A 347 9.42 21.12 -28.85
C ARG A 347 8.00 21.59 -28.57
N THR A 348 7.73 22.83 -28.93
CA THR A 348 6.39 23.40 -29.09
C THR A 348 5.74 22.76 -30.30
N GLY A 349 5.26 21.52 -30.13
CA GLY A 349 4.50 20.79 -31.14
C GLY A 349 3.04 21.18 -31.11
N LEU A 350 2.73 22.41 -31.49
CA LEU A 350 1.42 22.76 -32.05
C LEU A 350 1.48 22.41 -33.53
N SER A 351 1.15 21.17 -33.90
CA SER A 351 0.72 20.86 -35.26
C SER A 351 -0.65 21.51 -35.46
N PRO A 352 -0.85 22.34 -36.49
CA PRO A 352 -2.18 22.83 -36.84
C PRO A 352 -3.04 21.64 -37.28
N ALA A 353 -4.30 21.64 -36.82
CA ALA A 353 -5.30 20.69 -37.25
C ALA A 353 -5.45 20.73 -38.79
N PRO A 354 -5.66 19.59 -39.46
CA PRO A 354 -5.91 19.55 -40.88
C PRO A 354 -7.24 20.25 -41.16
N SER A 355 -7.21 21.28 -42.02
CA SER A 355 -8.36 21.99 -42.53
C SER A 355 -9.31 21.00 -43.21
N ALA A 356 -10.60 21.06 -42.82
CA ALA A 356 -11.67 20.33 -43.50
C ALA A 356 -11.75 20.79 -44.96
N GLY A 357 -11.40 19.89 -45.86
CA GLY A 357 -11.59 20.05 -47.29
C GLY A 357 -13.09 19.99 -47.61
N THR A 358 -13.63 21.09 -48.10
CA THR A 358 -14.89 21.15 -48.84
C THR A 358 -14.84 20.19 -50.01
N ARG A 359 -15.75 19.23 -50.05
CA ARG A 359 -16.07 18.49 -51.28
C ARG A 359 -17.24 19.19 -51.98
N GLU A 360 -16.96 19.63 -53.20
CA GLU A 360 -17.96 19.76 -54.23
C GLU A 360 -18.46 18.41 -54.71
#